data_9361e4c009fc8301680f126d2bda4c4b
#
_entry.id   9361e4c009fc8301680f126d2bda4c4b
#
_cell.length_a   1.000
_cell.length_b   1.000
_cell.length_c   1.000
_cell.angle_alpha   90.00
_cell.angle_beta   90.00
_cell.angle_gamma   90.00
#
_symmetry.space_group_name_H-M   'P 1'
#
loop_
_entity.id
_entity.type
_entity.pdbx_description
1 polymer ?
#
loop_
_entity_poly.entity_id
_entity_poly.type
_entity_poly.pdbx_seq_one_letter_code
_entity_poly.pdbx_strand_id
1 'polypeptide(L)'
;NIFAERTFLTQNNNREYFGAYTDVTDIVEANGNGTYTLSNLDLTSNIGAYCGSGTDFGGWSIVVIYEDPNLLLNQISLFDGFEIVSGSTADITIELGPIDVASDDLSRIGFLAWEGDASIANGEFLRINGVLIGDPPLNPNNNQFNGTNSYTGSDELWNMDLDVYELDGLVDPGDTEIIIEVGSDQDLVIIHNIITSVNSELPDATISFEDIEFICNNTVNLNYTVFNVNSTGSLPAGTPI
;
A
#
# COMPACT_ATOMS: atom_id res chain seq x y z
N ASN A 1 2.35 -24.75 -7.90
CA ASN A 1 1.33 -24.34 -6.92
C ASN A 1 1.95 -23.34 -5.98
N ILE A 2 1.21 -22.28 -5.71
CA ILE A 2 1.57 -21.22 -4.77
C ILE A 2 0.70 -21.42 -3.53
N PHE A 3 1.29 -21.26 -2.36
CA PHE A 3 0.59 -21.35 -1.07
C PHE A 3 0.71 -20.01 -0.37
N ALA A 4 -0.33 -19.64 0.36
CA ALA A 4 -0.31 -18.41 1.15
C ALA A 4 0.77 -18.48 2.24
N GLU A 5 1.54 -17.42 2.36
CA GLU A 5 2.50 -17.19 3.46
C GLU A 5 1.85 -16.46 4.62
N ARG A 6 0.91 -15.57 4.30
CA ARG A 6 0.09 -14.87 5.28
C ARG A 6 -1.37 -14.92 4.87
N THR A 7 -2.23 -14.95 5.85
CA THR A 7 -3.68 -14.85 5.65
C THR A 7 -4.25 -13.80 6.57
N PHE A 8 -5.23 -13.08 6.05
CA PHE A 8 -6.00 -12.10 6.78
C PHE A 8 -7.45 -12.59 6.85
N LEU A 9 -8.10 -12.32 7.95
CA LEU A 9 -9.50 -12.64 8.15
C LEU A 9 -10.18 -11.44 8.80
N THR A 10 -11.26 -10.99 8.19
CA THR A 10 -12.11 -9.97 8.78
C THR A 10 -13.56 -10.42 8.76
N GLN A 11 -14.39 -9.83 9.59
CA GLN A 11 -15.78 -10.24 9.77
C GLN A 11 -16.69 -9.02 9.86
N ASN A 12 -17.78 -9.07 9.11
CA ASN A 12 -18.89 -8.15 9.29
C ASN A 12 -20.20 -8.92 9.47
N ASN A 13 -20.87 -8.67 10.59
CA ASN A 13 -22.03 -9.42 11.03
C ASN A 13 -21.70 -10.93 11.13
N ASN A 14 -22.31 -11.78 10.35
CA ASN A 14 -22.06 -13.23 10.35
C ASN A 14 -21.30 -13.69 9.09
N ARG A 15 -20.63 -12.77 8.39
CA ARG A 15 -19.85 -13.06 7.19
C ARG A 15 -18.39 -12.88 7.45
N GLU A 16 -17.61 -13.83 6.96
CA GLU A 16 -16.17 -13.82 7.04
C GLU A 16 -15.59 -13.52 5.66
N TYR A 17 -14.65 -12.62 5.61
CA TYR A 17 -13.89 -12.27 4.41
C TYR A 17 -12.43 -12.62 4.65
N PHE A 18 -11.74 -13.12 3.65
CA PHE A 18 -10.35 -13.49 3.76
C PHE A 18 -9.49 -12.83 2.68
N GLY A 19 -8.29 -12.46 3.06
CA GLY A 19 -7.20 -12.12 2.18
C GLY A 19 -6.06 -13.13 2.35
N ALA A 20 -5.29 -13.34 1.30
CA ALA A 20 -4.12 -14.21 1.34
C ALA A 20 -2.98 -13.60 0.53
N TYR A 21 -1.80 -13.62 1.08
CA TYR A 21 -0.58 -13.07 0.48
C TYR A 21 0.48 -14.15 0.31
N THR A 22 1.26 -14.03 -0.75
CA THR A 22 2.51 -14.75 -0.96
C THR A 22 3.46 -13.93 -1.82
N ASP A 23 4.75 -14.07 -1.57
CA ASP A 23 5.79 -13.49 -2.41
C ASP A 23 5.92 -14.30 -3.71
N VAL A 24 5.88 -13.60 -4.83
CA VAL A 24 6.03 -14.18 -6.17
C VAL A 24 7.21 -13.58 -6.94
N THR A 25 8.12 -12.91 -6.25
CA THR A 25 9.28 -12.22 -6.84
C THR A 25 10.06 -13.13 -7.77
N ASP A 26 10.46 -14.31 -7.32
CA ASP A 26 11.23 -15.28 -8.13
C ASP A 26 10.48 -15.65 -9.43
N ILE A 27 9.15 -15.73 -9.38
CA ILE A 27 8.33 -16.07 -10.54
C ILE A 27 8.30 -14.90 -11.52
N VAL A 28 8.13 -13.68 -11.01
CA VAL A 28 8.07 -12.47 -11.84
C VAL A 28 9.44 -12.17 -12.44
N GLU A 29 10.51 -12.27 -11.69
CA GLU A 29 11.89 -12.11 -12.17
C GLU A 29 12.24 -13.11 -13.28
N ALA A 30 11.84 -14.37 -13.11
CA ALA A 30 12.14 -15.42 -14.09
C ALA A 30 11.34 -15.28 -15.39
N ASN A 31 10.15 -14.71 -15.37
CA ASN A 31 9.26 -14.62 -16.52
C ASN A 31 9.18 -13.21 -17.14
N GLY A 32 9.53 -12.17 -16.38
CA GLY A 32 9.49 -10.78 -16.84
C GLY A 32 8.08 -10.31 -17.25
N ASN A 33 8.05 -9.41 -18.21
CA ASN A 33 6.79 -8.91 -18.75
C ASN A 33 6.03 -10.01 -19.50
N GLY A 34 4.75 -10.19 -19.16
CA GLY A 34 3.95 -11.22 -19.77
C GLY A 34 2.54 -11.31 -19.17
N THR A 35 1.84 -12.38 -19.53
CA THR A 35 0.52 -12.69 -18.98
C THR A 35 0.66 -13.67 -17.83
N TYR A 36 0.18 -13.28 -16.67
CA TYR A 36 0.10 -14.12 -15.48
C TYR A 36 -1.35 -14.58 -15.30
N THR A 37 -1.56 -15.88 -15.18
CA THR A 37 -2.88 -16.47 -14.97
C THR A 37 -2.97 -16.99 -13.54
N LEU A 38 -3.91 -16.43 -12.79
CA LEU A 38 -4.24 -16.84 -11.43
C LEU A 38 -5.52 -17.67 -11.47
N SER A 39 -5.56 -18.82 -10.81
CA SER A 39 -6.70 -19.74 -10.88
C SER A 39 -6.73 -20.73 -9.71
N ASN A 40 -7.78 -21.54 -9.67
CA ASN A 40 -7.96 -22.66 -8.73
C ASN A 40 -8.19 -22.26 -7.27
N LEU A 41 -8.76 -21.07 -7.01
CA LEU A 41 -9.34 -20.78 -5.71
C LEU A 41 -10.69 -21.52 -5.62
N ASP A 42 -10.74 -22.58 -4.81
CA ASP A 42 -11.98 -23.37 -4.63
C ASP A 42 -12.81 -22.78 -3.49
N LEU A 43 -13.85 -22.06 -3.86
CA LEU A 43 -14.84 -21.47 -2.94
C LEU A 43 -16.17 -22.23 -2.90
N THR A 44 -16.28 -23.39 -3.55
CA THR A 44 -17.54 -24.13 -3.79
C THR A 44 -18.29 -24.45 -2.50
N SER A 45 -17.57 -24.70 -1.40
CA SER A 45 -18.19 -25.01 -0.10
C SER A 45 -18.80 -23.80 0.62
N ASN A 46 -18.35 -22.59 0.29
CA ASN A 46 -18.65 -21.38 1.05
C ASN A 46 -19.48 -20.37 0.26
N ILE A 47 -19.28 -20.29 -1.04
CA ILE A 47 -19.82 -19.22 -1.89
C ILE A 47 -21.35 -19.13 -1.86
N GLY A 48 -22.04 -20.27 -1.65
CA GLY A 48 -23.52 -20.32 -1.59
C GLY A 48 -24.14 -19.49 -0.47
N ALA A 49 -23.39 -19.21 0.59
CA ALA A 49 -23.85 -18.38 1.69
C ALA A 49 -23.76 -16.86 1.37
N TYR A 50 -23.01 -16.51 0.35
CA TYR A 50 -22.71 -15.14 -0.07
C TYR A 50 -23.54 -14.70 -1.28
N CYS A 51 -23.90 -15.65 -2.18
CA CYS A 51 -24.61 -15.40 -3.44
C CYS A 51 -26.03 -14.85 -3.27
N GLY A 52 -26.29 -13.75 -2.82
CA GLY A 52 -27.65 -13.21 -2.72
C GLY A 52 -27.77 -11.91 -1.97
N SER A 53 -26.65 -11.37 -1.57
CA SER A 53 -26.62 -10.20 -0.72
C SER A 53 -25.96 -8.98 -1.35
N GLY A 54 -25.27 -9.14 -2.49
CA GLY A 54 -24.51 -8.06 -3.10
C GLY A 54 -23.21 -7.70 -2.40
N THR A 55 -22.84 -8.43 -1.36
CA THR A 55 -21.58 -8.24 -0.60
C THR A 55 -20.54 -9.29 -0.97
N ASP A 56 -20.57 -9.76 -2.21
CA ASP A 56 -19.76 -10.88 -2.66
C ASP A 56 -18.71 -10.39 -3.65
N PHE A 57 -17.47 -10.60 -3.33
CA PHE A 57 -16.35 -10.30 -4.22
C PHE A 57 -15.33 -11.45 -4.19
N GLY A 58 -14.50 -11.47 -5.20
CA GLY A 58 -13.36 -12.38 -5.26
C GLY A 58 -12.45 -11.98 -6.39
N GLY A 59 -11.17 -11.91 -6.13
CA GLY A 59 -10.21 -11.47 -7.11
C GLY A 59 -8.78 -11.74 -6.70
N TRP A 60 -7.89 -11.30 -7.55
CA TRP A 60 -6.45 -11.42 -7.42
C TRP A 60 -5.80 -10.09 -7.76
N SER A 61 -4.73 -9.79 -7.11
CA SER A 61 -3.85 -8.68 -7.46
C SER A 61 -2.39 -9.10 -7.42
N ILE A 62 -1.55 -8.44 -8.19
CA ILE A 62 -0.10 -8.54 -8.11
C ILE A 62 0.43 -7.12 -7.96
N VAL A 63 1.23 -6.89 -6.94
CA VAL A 63 1.99 -5.67 -6.76
C VAL A 63 3.40 -5.93 -7.24
N VAL A 64 3.89 -5.13 -8.17
CA VAL A 64 5.26 -5.22 -8.69
C VAL A 64 5.99 -3.93 -8.36
N ILE A 65 7.04 -4.04 -7.53
CA ILE A 65 7.97 -2.95 -7.24
C ILE A 65 9.22 -3.20 -8.05
N TYR A 66 9.66 -2.20 -8.82
CA TYR A 66 10.83 -2.34 -9.70
C TYR A 66 11.72 -1.12 -9.61
N GLU A 67 12.99 -1.31 -9.92
CA GLU A 67 13.98 -0.24 -10.03
C GLU A 67 14.12 0.19 -11.49
N ASP A 68 14.11 1.50 -11.75
CA ASP A 68 14.45 2.08 -13.03
C ASP A 68 15.40 3.28 -12.81
N PRO A 69 16.65 3.22 -13.30
CA PRO A 69 17.64 4.28 -13.08
C PRO A 69 17.29 5.63 -13.75
N ASN A 70 16.23 5.66 -14.57
CA ASN A 70 15.74 6.91 -15.18
C ASN A 70 14.62 7.57 -14.36
N LEU A 71 14.11 6.92 -13.32
CA LEU A 71 13.10 7.47 -12.43
C LEU A 71 13.76 8.17 -11.23
N LEU A 72 13.00 9.04 -10.58
CA LEU A 72 13.42 9.63 -9.30
C LEU A 72 13.52 8.53 -8.24
N LEU A 73 14.41 8.72 -7.29
CA LEU A 73 14.49 7.87 -6.12
C LEU A 73 13.28 8.15 -5.23
N ASN A 74 12.42 7.14 -5.07
CA ASN A 74 11.22 7.24 -4.27
C ASN A 74 11.29 6.25 -3.11
N GLN A 75 10.82 6.70 -1.95
CA GLN A 75 10.47 5.80 -0.87
C GLN A 75 9.11 5.16 -1.19
N ILE A 76 9.09 3.84 -1.27
CA ILE A 76 7.87 3.07 -1.49
C ILE A 76 7.46 2.43 -0.17
N SER A 77 6.22 2.66 0.24
CA SER A 77 5.63 2.01 1.40
C SER A 77 4.39 1.23 0.98
N LEU A 78 4.35 -0.03 1.36
CA LEU A 78 3.22 -0.92 1.11
C LEU A 78 2.61 -1.32 2.45
N PHE A 79 1.40 -0.88 2.68
CA PHE A 79 0.56 -1.28 3.81
C PHE A 79 -0.42 -2.33 3.31
N ASP A 80 -0.27 -3.55 3.76
CA ASP A 80 -1.18 -4.64 3.44
C ASP A 80 -1.94 -5.09 4.68
N GLY A 81 -3.18 -5.45 4.47
CA GLY A 81 -4.07 -5.88 5.51
C GLY A 81 -5.37 -6.40 4.92
N PHE A 82 -6.42 -6.31 5.67
CA PHE A 82 -7.78 -6.63 5.24
C PHE A 82 -8.75 -6.01 6.24
N GLU A 83 -8.71 -4.69 6.33
CA GLU A 83 -9.43 -3.92 7.34
C GLU A 83 -10.73 -3.37 6.79
N ILE A 84 -11.78 -3.43 7.63
CA ILE A 84 -13.11 -2.91 7.29
C ILE A 84 -13.22 -1.45 7.74
N VAL A 85 -13.69 -0.60 6.83
CA VAL A 85 -14.25 0.70 7.17
C VAL A 85 -15.75 0.70 6.85
N SER A 86 -16.55 1.32 7.71
CA SER A 86 -18.00 1.43 7.56
C SER A 86 -18.56 2.43 8.55
N GLY A 87 -19.81 2.82 8.43
CA GLY A 87 -20.48 3.69 9.41
C GLY A 87 -20.53 3.17 10.86
N SER A 88 -20.01 1.97 11.11
CA SER A 88 -19.95 1.35 12.44
C SER A 88 -18.56 0.97 12.92
N THR A 89 -17.55 1.15 12.09
CA THR A 89 -16.13 0.91 12.42
C THR A 89 -15.38 2.24 12.55
N ALA A 90 -14.19 2.19 13.13
CA ALA A 90 -13.30 3.35 13.12
C ALA A 90 -12.69 3.55 11.74
N ASP A 91 -12.37 4.80 11.42
CA ASP A 91 -11.56 5.14 10.27
C ASP A 91 -10.13 4.56 10.42
N ILE A 92 -9.50 4.25 9.30
CA ILE A 92 -8.10 3.85 9.27
C ILE A 92 -7.25 5.12 9.19
N THR A 93 -6.26 5.22 10.07
CA THR A 93 -5.23 6.26 10.00
C THR A 93 -3.86 5.60 9.89
N ILE A 94 -3.10 5.99 8.88
CA ILE A 94 -1.72 5.57 8.67
C ILE A 94 -0.84 6.81 8.76
N GLU A 95 0.14 6.75 9.66
CA GLU A 95 1.20 7.75 9.78
C GLU A 95 2.42 7.22 9.02
N LEU A 96 2.66 7.75 7.83
CA LEU A 96 3.82 7.41 7.02
C LEU A 96 5.00 8.28 7.46
N GLY A 97 5.92 7.71 8.21
CA GLY A 97 7.13 8.36 8.70
C GLY A 97 8.09 7.38 9.39
N PRO A 98 9.34 7.75 9.63
CA PRO A 98 9.96 9.00 9.19
C PRO A 98 10.17 9.05 7.67
N ILE A 99 9.98 10.22 7.12
CA ILE A 99 10.20 10.53 5.70
C ILE A 99 10.88 11.92 5.64
N ASP A 100 11.52 12.27 4.55
CA ASP A 100 12.01 13.61 4.26
C ASP A 100 11.68 13.90 2.80
N VAL A 101 10.53 14.52 2.58
CA VAL A 101 10.01 14.79 1.24
C VAL A 101 10.93 15.75 0.52
N ALA A 102 11.52 15.30 -0.59
CA ALA A 102 12.40 16.12 -1.42
C ALA A 102 11.61 16.95 -2.44
N SER A 103 10.56 16.34 -3.00
CA SER A 103 9.66 16.96 -3.96
C SER A 103 8.33 16.21 -3.95
N ASP A 104 7.25 16.91 -4.27
CA ASP A 104 5.95 16.30 -4.56
C ASP A 104 5.89 15.68 -5.98
N ASP A 105 6.84 16.03 -6.85
CA ASP A 105 6.90 15.54 -8.23
C ASP A 105 6.82 14.01 -8.30
N LEU A 106 5.83 13.51 -9.05
CA LEU A 106 5.57 12.07 -9.23
C LEU A 106 5.29 11.29 -7.93
N SER A 107 5.05 12.00 -6.83
CA SER A 107 4.59 11.38 -5.59
C SER A 107 3.15 10.91 -5.75
N ARG A 108 2.86 9.68 -5.31
CA ARG A 108 1.58 9.00 -5.55
C ARG A 108 1.12 8.18 -4.37
N ILE A 109 -0.19 8.03 -4.29
CA ILE A 109 -0.86 7.03 -3.46
C ILE A 109 -1.77 6.18 -4.33
N GLY A 110 -1.76 4.87 -4.11
CA GLY A 110 -2.71 3.95 -4.71
C GLY A 110 -3.29 3.03 -3.67
N PHE A 111 -4.47 2.49 -3.93
CA PHE A 111 -5.08 1.49 -3.09
C PHE A 111 -5.84 0.44 -3.89
N LEU A 112 -6.02 -0.72 -3.26
CA LEU A 112 -6.95 -1.75 -3.66
C LEU A 112 -7.96 -1.93 -2.53
N ALA A 113 -9.23 -1.71 -2.86
CA ALA A 113 -10.35 -1.92 -1.96
C ALA A 113 -11.39 -2.84 -2.57
N TRP A 114 -12.24 -3.40 -1.72
CA TRP A 114 -13.30 -4.32 -2.10
C TRP A 114 -14.62 -3.90 -1.48
N GLU A 115 -15.69 -4.20 -2.17
CA GLU A 115 -17.08 -4.09 -1.70
C GLU A 115 -17.66 -2.67 -1.80
N GLY A 116 -16.93 -1.67 -2.26
CA GLY A 116 -17.48 -0.33 -2.46
C GLY A 116 -18.60 -0.30 -3.52
N ASP A 117 -19.65 0.45 -3.22
CA ASP A 117 -20.87 0.56 -4.02
C ASP A 117 -21.02 1.93 -4.68
N ALA A 118 -21.06 2.01 -6.00
CA ALA A 118 -21.25 3.26 -6.74
C ALA A 118 -22.55 4.02 -6.35
N SER A 119 -23.52 3.34 -5.77
CA SER A 119 -24.81 3.91 -5.39
C SER A 119 -24.86 4.45 -3.95
N ILE A 120 -23.86 4.20 -3.12
CA ILE A 120 -23.80 4.57 -1.71
C ILE A 120 -22.80 5.70 -1.51
N ALA A 121 -23.08 6.86 -2.08
CA ALA A 121 -22.23 8.05 -1.97
C ALA A 121 -22.44 8.77 -0.62
N ASN A 122 -21.98 8.19 0.48
CA ASN A 122 -22.19 8.73 1.80
C ASN A 122 -20.95 8.64 2.69
N GLY A 123 -20.09 9.67 2.58
CA GLY A 123 -18.96 9.86 3.47
C GLY A 123 -17.82 8.87 3.29
N GLU A 124 -17.71 8.25 2.14
CA GLU A 124 -16.51 7.50 1.77
C GLU A 124 -15.41 8.45 1.38
N PHE A 125 -14.27 8.31 2.01
CA PHE A 125 -13.20 9.27 1.80
C PHE A 125 -11.80 8.65 1.87
N LEU A 126 -10.91 9.29 1.12
CA LEU A 126 -9.48 9.26 1.30
C LEU A 126 -9.02 10.68 1.62
N ARG A 127 -8.23 10.87 2.68
CA ARG A 127 -7.57 12.14 2.99
C ARG A 127 -6.08 11.96 3.07
N ILE A 128 -5.37 12.97 2.60
CA ILE A 128 -3.93 13.10 2.79
C ILE A 128 -3.67 14.42 3.51
N ASN A 129 -2.99 14.37 4.64
CA ASN A 129 -2.74 15.53 5.50
C ASN A 129 -4.02 16.34 5.80
N GLY A 130 -5.14 15.63 5.99
CA GLY A 130 -6.45 16.22 6.26
C GLY A 130 -7.21 16.76 5.02
N VAL A 131 -6.60 16.72 3.83
CA VAL A 131 -7.22 17.16 2.58
C VAL A 131 -7.96 16.00 1.92
N LEU A 132 -9.24 16.19 1.62
CA LEU A 132 -10.04 15.21 0.87
C LEU A 132 -9.54 15.09 -0.56
N ILE A 133 -9.35 13.86 -1.00
CA ILE A 133 -8.94 13.50 -2.37
C ILE A 133 -10.16 13.08 -3.18
N GLY A 134 -10.11 13.30 -4.49
CA GLY A 134 -11.08 12.84 -5.45
C GLY A 134 -10.71 13.27 -6.85
N ASP A 135 -11.24 12.56 -7.82
CA ASP A 135 -11.09 12.85 -9.26
C ASP A 135 -12.46 12.78 -9.96
N PRO A 136 -13.35 13.79 -9.72
CA PRO A 136 -14.65 13.82 -10.36
C PRO A 136 -14.53 13.97 -11.90
N PRO A 137 -15.41 13.34 -12.70
CA PRO A 137 -16.62 12.65 -12.26
C PRO A 137 -16.40 11.18 -11.83
N LEU A 138 -15.23 10.58 -12.08
CA LEU A 138 -15.00 9.16 -11.83
C LEU A 138 -15.06 8.86 -10.32
N ASN A 139 -14.24 9.55 -9.53
CA ASN A 139 -14.14 9.35 -8.08
C ASN A 139 -14.47 10.65 -7.33
N PRO A 140 -15.76 10.90 -7.03
CA PRO A 140 -16.14 12.02 -6.16
C PRO A 140 -15.56 11.83 -4.75
N ASN A 141 -15.12 12.93 -4.12
CA ASN A 141 -14.46 12.90 -2.79
C ASN A 141 -15.35 12.45 -1.61
N ASN A 142 -16.61 12.11 -1.84
CA ASN A 142 -17.53 11.50 -0.88
C ASN A 142 -17.97 10.08 -1.30
N ASN A 143 -17.39 9.52 -2.33
CA ASN A 143 -17.67 8.19 -2.89
C ASN A 143 -16.40 7.64 -3.55
N GLN A 144 -15.38 7.41 -2.74
CA GLN A 144 -14.05 6.97 -3.19
C GLN A 144 -14.02 5.49 -3.59
N PHE A 145 -14.94 4.70 -3.03
CA PHE A 145 -14.99 3.26 -3.25
C PHE A 145 -16.25 2.92 -4.02
N ASN A 146 -16.22 3.15 -5.32
CA ASN A 146 -17.39 3.13 -6.18
C ASN A 146 -17.26 2.19 -7.39
N GLY A 147 -16.35 1.23 -7.32
CA GLY A 147 -16.12 0.22 -8.36
C GLY A 147 -15.32 0.72 -9.55
N THR A 148 -14.32 1.56 -9.32
CA THR A 148 -13.57 2.25 -10.38
C THR A 148 -12.11 1.82 -10.48
N ASN A 149 -11.50 2.17 -11.62
CA ASN A 149 -10.06 2.14 -11.84
C ASN A 149 -9.64 3.46 -12.46
N SER A 150 -8.99 4.31 -11.70
CA SER A 150 -8.57 5.64 -12.14
C SER A 150 -7.50 5.60 -13.22
N TYR A 151 -6.65 4.56 -13.26
CA TYR A 151 -5.62 4.41 -14.29
C TYR A 151 -6.19 4.13 -15.68
N THR A 152 -7.24 3.31 -15.76
CA THR A 152 -7.91 2.97 -17.03
C THR A 152 -9.11 3.86 -17.34
N GLY A 153 -9.59 4.63 -16.36
CA GLY A 153 -10.81 5.41 -16.46
C GLY A 153 -12.08 4.54 -16.49
N SER A 154 -12.01 3.32 -15.96
CA SER A 154 -13.15 2.40 -15.93
C SER A 154 -14.02 2.64 -14.70
N ASP A 155 -15.33 2.58 -14.87
CA ASP A 155 -16.37 2.58 -13.84
C ASP A 155 -17.11 1.24 -13.77
N GLU A 156 -16.48 0.15 -14.25
CA GLU A 156 -17.09 -1.17 -14.39
C GLU A 156 -16.28 -2.26 -13.66
N LEU A 157 -15.62 -1.92 -12.54
CA LEU A 157 -14.93 -2.94 -11.72
C LEU A 157 -15.84 -3.59 -10.68
N TRP A 158 -17.08 -3.15 -10.61
CA TRP A 158 -18.09 -3.65 -9.68
C TRP A 158 -17.67 -3.45 -8.21
N ASN A 159 -17.41 -4.51 -7.49
CA ASN A 159 -17.03 -4.50 -6.07
C ASN A 159 -15.52 -4.42 -5.85
N MET A 160 -14.77 -3.80 -6.74
CA MET A 160 -13.33 -3.59 -6.58
C MET A 160 -12.98 -2.16 -7.00
N ASP A 161 -12.14 -1.52 -6.20
CA ASP A 161 -11.53 -0.23 -6.52
C ASP A 161 -10.02 -0.37 -6.61
N LEU A 162 -9.48 0.12 -7.71
CA LEU A 162 -8.04 0.18 -7.96
C LEU A 162 -7.69 1.59 -8.42
N ASP A 163 -7.43 2.45 -7.48
CA ASP A 163 -7.24 3.86 -7.75
C ASP A 163 -5.86 4.36 -7.38
N VAL A 164 -5.37 5.30 -8.15
CA VAL A 164 -4.08 5.96 -7.97
C VAL A 164 -4.29 7.46 -8.09
N TYR A 165 -3.74 8.20 -7.14
CA TYR A 165 -3.79 9.67 -7.11
C TYR A 165 -2.40 10.25 -7.01
N GLU A 166 -2.19 11.38 -7.70
CA GLU A 166 -1.00 12.19 -7.52
C GLU A 166 -1.09 12.94 -6.19
N LEU A 167 0.06 13.15 -5.54
CA LEU A 167 0.15 13.88 -4.27
C LEU A 167 0.60 15.35 -4.45
N ASP A 168 0.54 15.87 -5.67
CA ASP A 168 0.94 17.23 -6.02
C ASP A 168 0.20 18.26 -5.15
N GLY A 169 0.95 19.06 -4.40
CA GLY A 169 0.40 20.08 -3.48
C GLY A 169 -0.30 19.52 -2.24
N LEU A 170 -0.21 18.22 -1.98
CA LEU A 170 -0.72 17.55 -0.78
C LEU A 170 0.40 17.18 0.20
N VAL A 171 1.61 17.13 -0.31
CA VAL A 171 2.86 16.98 0.43
C VAL A 171 3.80 18.08 0.00
N ASP A 172 4.58 18.62 0.95
CA ASP A 172 5.51 19.71 0.68
C ASP A 172 6.95 19.23 0.91
N PRO A 173 7.93 19.77 0.15
CA PRO A 173 9.34 19.52 0.44
C PRO A 173 9.69 19.87 1.89
N GLY A 174 10.31 18.92 2.59
CA GLY A 174 10.65 19.01 4.02
C GLY A 174 9.60 18.41 4.94
N ASP A 175 8.49 17.87 4.43
CA ASP A 175 7.57 17.08 5.25
C ASP A 175 8.27 15.84 5.78
N THR A 176 8.09 15.56 7.07
CA THR A 176 8.70 14.42 7.76
C THR A 176 7.70 13.31 8.09
N GLU A 177 6.45 13.55 7.78
CA GLU A 177 5.32 12.63 7.99
C GLU A 177 4.22 12.94 6.97
N ILE A 178 3.51 11.91 6.55
CA ILE A 178 2.30 12.02 5.74
C ILE A 178 1.20 11.25 6.46
N ILE A 179 0.07 11.90 6.72
CA ILE A 179 -1.08 11.28 7.36
C ILE A 179 -2.08 10.86 6.28
N ILE A 180 -2.40 9.58 6.25
CA ILE A 180 -3.38 8.97 5.35
C ILE A 180 -4.58 8.54 6.18
N GLU A 181 -5.77 9.02 5.83
CA GLU A 181 -7.00 8.65 6.50
C GLU A 181 -8.00 8.06 5.48
N VAL A 182 -8.59 6.94 5.83
CA VAL A 182 -9.57 6.23 5.00
C VAL A 182 -10.78 5.88 5.85
N GLY A 183 -11.97 6.17 5.36
CA GLY A 183 -13.19 5.90 6.10
C GLY A 183 -14.44 5.85 5.23
N SER A 184 -15.53 5.41 5.85
CA SER A 184 -16.87 5.38 5.26
C SER A 184 -17.91 5.63 6.35
N ASP A 185 -18.88 6.52 6.08
CA ASP A 185 -19.97 6.82 7.01
C ASP A 185 -21.13 5.81 6.90
N GLN A 186 -21.19 5.02 5.85
CA GLN A 186 -22.29 4.08 5.63
C GLN A 186 -21.87 2.77 5.01
N ASP A 187 -21.19 2.79 3.87
CA ASP A 187 -20.88 1.61 3.11
C ASP A 187 -19.85 0.71 3.82
N LEU A 188 -19.91 -0.58 3.54
CA LEU A 188 -18.90 -1.54 3.97
C LEU A 188 -17.81 -1.61 2.91
N VAL A 189 -16.64 -1.15 3.23
CA VAL A 189 -15.47 -1.24 2.35
C VAL A 189 -14.36 -2.01 3.05
N ILE A 190 -13.67 -2.87 2.31
CA ILE A 190 -12.53 -3.63 2.82
C ILE A 190 -11.26 -3.13 2.14
N ILE A 191 -10.41 -2.47 2.90
CA ILE A 191 -9.12 -1.98 2.42
C ILE A 191 -8.12 -3.14 2.41
N HIS A 192 -7.66 -3.52 1.23
CA HIS A 192 -6.73 -4.63 1.06
C HIS A 192 -5.27 -4.16 1.11
N ASN A 193 -4.94 -3.13 0.37
CA ASN A 193 -3.63 -2.50 0.47
C ASN A 193 -3.68 -1.01 0.13
N ILE A 194 -2.70 -0.31 0.68
CA ILE A 194 -2.39 1.07 0.33
C ILE A 194 -0.90 1.12 -0.01
N ILE A 195 -0.56 1.76 -1.13
CA ILE A 195 0.80 1.89 -1.61
C ILE A 195 1.10 3.36 -1.78
N THR A 196 2.20 3.82 -1.23
CA THR A 196 2.71 5.16 -1.48
C THR A 196 4.06 5.10 -2.18
N SER A 197 4.28 6.02 -3.08
CA SER A 197 5.57 6.28 -3.73
C SER A 197 5.85 7.76 -3.58
N VAL A 198 6.82 8.14 -2.77
CA VAL A 198 7.10 9.53 -2.43
C VAL A 198 8.57 9.82 -2.69
N ASN A 199 8.84 10.90 -3.40
CA ASN A 199 10.22 11.36 -3.60
C ASN A 199 10.79 11.84 -2.26
N SER A 200 11.74 11.09 -1.72
CA SER A 200 12.27 11.30 -0.38
C SER A 200 13.80 11.29 -0.37
N GLU A 201 14.38 12.16 0.43
CA GLU A 201 15.83 12.29 0.63
C GLU A 201 16.34 11.47 1.83
N LEU A 202 15.75 10.33 2.13
CA LEU A 202 16.24 9.52 3.24
C LEU A 202 17.67 9.03 2.97
N PRO A 203 18.58 9.23 3.93
CA PRO A 203 19.90 8.63 3.84
C PRO A 203 19.80 7.11 3.95
N ASP A 204 20.49 6.42 3.07
CA ASP A 204 20.57 4.95 3.09
C ASP A 204 21.89 4.51 3.75
N ALA A 205 21.83 4.26 5.06
CA ALA A 205 23.00 3.85 5.84
C ALA A 205 23.27 2.35 5.68
N THR A 206 24.29 2.02 4.93
CA THR A 206 24.78 0.66 4.76
C THR A 206 26.06 0.44 5.54
N ILE A 207 26.19 -0.69 6.27
CA ILE A 207 27.36 -1.06 7.05
C ILE A 207 28.14 -2.14 6.33
N SER A 208 29.45 -1.92 6.16
CA SER A 208 30.42 -2.94 5.76
C SER A 208 31.34 -3.27 6.91
N PHE A 209 31.41 -4.54 7.28
CA PHE A 209 32.40 -5.02 8.25
C PHE A 209 33.75 -5.18 7.57
N GLU A 210 34.79 -4.58 8.17
CA GLU A 210 36.16 -4.67 7.67
C GLU A 210 36.97 -5.73 8.41
N ASP A 211 36.87 -5.75 9.75
CA ASP A 211 37.61 -6.70 10.59
C ASP A 211 36.95 -6.90 11.96
N ILE A 212 37.20 -8.06 12.54
CA ILE A 212 36.78 -8.42 13.90
C ILE A 212 38.03 -8.87 14.67
N GLU A 213 38.47 -8.03 15.60
CA GLU A 213 39.60 -8.37 16.47
C GLU A 213 39.11 -8.85 17.85
N PHE A 214 39.45 -10.05 18.20
CA PHE A 214 39.20 -10.62 19.52
C PHE A 214 40.28 -10.19 20.50
N ILE A 215 39.89 -9.42 21.52
CA ILE A 215 40.79 -8.99 22.58
C ILE A 215 40.60 -9.89 23.80
N CYS A 216 41.66 -10.03 24.64
CA CYS A 216 41.55 -10.76 25.91
C CYS A 216 40.43 -10.15 26.78
N ASN A 217 39.77 -10.94 27.60
CA ASN A 217 38.69 -10.60 28.52
C ASN A 217 37.28 -10.46 27.92
N ASN A 218 36.94 -11.30 26.95
CA ASN A 218 35.65 -11.33 26.30
C ASN A 218 35.23 -10.00 25.61
N THR A 219 36.21 -9.25 25.17
CA THR A 219 36.02 -8.02 24.43
C THR A 219 36.32 -8.23 22.95
N VAL A 220 35.54 -7.58 22.09
CA VAL A 220 35.71 -7.63 20.63
C VAL A 220 35.78 -6.19 20.12
N ASN A 221 36.79 -5.90 19.30
CA ASN A 221 36.80 -4.69 18.49
C ASN A 221 36.16 -5.00 17.14
N LEU A 222 35.17 -4.21 16.78
CA LEU A 222 34.52 -4.27 15.48
C LEU A 222 34.95 -3.06 14.66
N ASN A 223 35.63 -3.29 13.55
CA ASN A 223 35.92 -2.24 12.58
C ASN A 223 34.89 -2.31 11.46
N TYR A 224 34.15 -1.23 11.28
CA TYR A 224 33.15 -1.15 10.22
C TYR A 224 33.16 0.25 9.60
N THR A 225 32.76 0.32 8.35
CA THR A 225 32.54 1.58 7.65
C THR A 225 31.07 1.72 7.33
N VAL A 226 30.51 2.90 7.60
CA VAL A 226 29.15 3.25 7.22
C VAL A 226 29.19 4.05 5.94
N PHE A 227 28.44 3.61 4.97
CA PHE A 227 28.26 4.28 3.69
C PHE A 227 26.85 4.85 3.61
N ASN A 228 26.72 5.99 2.98
CA ASN A 228 25.45 6.55 2.53
C ASN A 228 25.38 6.29 1.02
N VAL A 229 24.74 5.19 0.61
CA VAL A 229 24.68 4.74 -0.77
C VAL A 229 23.25 4.80 -1.30
N ASN A 230 23.10 5.08 -2.59
CA ASN A 230 21.79 5.17 -3.26
C ASN A 230 20.83 6.17 -2.59
N SER A 231 21.38 7.21 -1.99
CA SER A 231 20.62 8.23 -1.27
C SER A 231 20.83 9.59 -1.92
N THR A 232 19.80 10.41 -1.97
CA THR A 232 19.86 11.81 -2.37
C THR A 232 20.18 12.72 -1.20
N GLY A 233 19.92 12.27 0.03
CA GLY A 233 20.18 12.99 1.28
C GLY A 233 21.55 12.69 1.90
N SER A 234 22.07 13.60 2.69
CA SER A 234 23.28 13.38 3.48
C SER A 234 22.95 12.73 4.81
N LEU A 235 23.79 11.79 5.26
CA LEU A 235 23.68 11.26 6.61
C LEU A 235 24.13 12.36 7.61
N PRO A 236 23.24 12.92 8.44
CA PRO A 236 23.60 13.97 9.37
C PRO A 236 24.63 13.52 10.41
N ALA A 237 25.50 14.42 10.84
CA ALA A 237 26.46 14.11 11.89
C ALA A 237 25.73 13.84 13.22
N GLY A 238 26.01 12.69 13.83
CA GLY A 238 25.39 12.25 15.08
C GLY A 238 24.11 11.42 14.91
N THR A 239 23.77 11.04 13.68
CA THR A 239 22.71 10.05 13.44
C THR A 239 23.07 8.74 14.16
N PRO A 240 22.20 8.18 15.00
CA PRO A 240 22.40 6.86 15.59
C PRO A 240 22.41 5.81 14.45
N ILE A 241 23.37 4.90 14.52
CA ILE A 241 23.55 3.83 13.55
C ILE A 241 23.42 2.50 14.27
#